data_fde4cd61d1f2a13c04ac9478fbb38b62
#
_entry.id   fde4cd61d1f2a13c04ac9478fbb38b62
#
_cell.length_a   1.000
_cell.length_b   1.000
_cell.length_c   1.000
_cell.angle_alpha   90.00
_cell.angle_beta   90.00
_cell.angle_gamma   90.00
#
_symmetry.space_group_name_H-M   'P 1'
#
loop_
_entity.id
_entity.type
_entity.pdbx_description
1 polymer ?
#
loop_
_entity_poly.entity_id
_entity_poly.type
_entity_poly.pdbx_seq_one_letter_code
_entity_poly.pdbx_strand_id
1 'polypeptide(L)'
;MPPLGYWKKSPARQAADKVPLPLTMGEQRIWVRRFLQWRHIAPRLNPDLSLERPEPDQTGAHWHACTRKTKSALAQATPDRRGALQAQGVGVASVRVAPETVPRALGVLDVLISAVEKLGHSIAMQTSPAAMLAIHGAFVPVTIFEKFVNNRAPADAAEMKRRLAYEGKFPKFFRMMDLEGGWTDRPSGKLTIILSDGNLHGLPSRWADGVSHPVESRVDEVAAAAVAHAQALQSIRERRIEARAAERRETEQQLRQRDIETDLQGRRVAFFKRYAAMLEESARFDRVLQHIRETNDYPSINMLEFLKWAEAYISDLRQRCSAPAVDDELAESELWSLATTDTE
;
A
#
# COMPACT_ATOMS: atom_id res chain seq x y z
N MET A 1 23.45 -24.69 18.56
CA MET A 1 22.64 -23.51 18.32
C MET A 1 22.27 -23.46 16.82
N PRO A 2 21.02 -23.58 16.41
CA PRO A 2 20.63 -23.43 15.00
C PRO A 2 20.68 -21.97 14.57
N PRO A 3 21.04 -21.65 13.31
CA PRO A 3 21.10 -20.29 12.81
C PRO A 3 19.70 -19.67 12.73
N LEU A 4 19.58 -18.42 13.15
CA LEU A 4 18.39 -17.60 13.09
C LEU A 4 17.80 -17.61 11.67
N GLY A 5 16.64 -18.25 11.52
CA GLY A 5 15.94 -18.39 10.27
C GLY A 5 15.51 -17.05 9.71
N TYR A 6 15.94 -16.74 8.52
CA TYR A 6 15.38 -15.66 7.69
C TYR A 6 13.87 -15.88 7.54
N TRP A 7 13.08 -15.05 8.17
CA TRP A 7 11.64 -14.99 7.96
C TRP A 7 11.39 -14.51 6.53
N LYS A 8 11.20 -15.44 5.61
CA LYS A 8 10.69 -15.09 4.28
C LYS A 8 9.31 -14.45 4.48
N LYS A 9 9.19 -13.16 4.18
CA LYS A 9 7.90 -12.46 4.16
C LYS A 9 6.94 -13.25 3.28
N SER A 10 5.72 -13.51 3.79
CA SER A 10 4.71 -14.22 3.01
C SER A 10 4.38 -13.44 1.72
N PRO A 11 3.97 -14.11 0.63
CA PRO A 11 3.60 -13.44 -0.64
C PRO A 11 2.56 -12.35 -0.45
N ALA A 12 1.63 -12.52 0.49
CA ALA A 12 0.62 -11.53 0.85
C ALA A 12 1.23 -10.24 1.46
N ARG A 13 2.33 -10.36 2.21
CA ARG A 13 3.04 -9.20 2.75
C ARG A 13 3.91 -8.50 1.71
N GLN A 14 4.44 -9.23 0.74
CA GLN A 14 5.18 -8.65 -0.40
C GLN A 14 4.25 -7.87 -1.34
N ALA A 15 2.98 -8.27 -1.47
CA ALA A 15 1.99 -7.51 -2.24
C ALA A 15 1.56 -6.21 -1.54
N ALA A 16 1.61 -6.15 -0.21
CA ALA A 16 1.28 -4.93 0.54
C ALA A 16 2.37 -3.84 0.48
N ASP A 17 3.62 -4.24 0.24
CA ASP A 17 4.76 -3.33 0.07
C ASP A 17 4.93 -2.80 -1.37
N LYS A 18 3.96 -3.06 -2.28
CA LYS A 18 3.97 -2.41 -3.60
C LYS A 18 3.84 -0.90 -3.39
N VAL A 19 4.95 -0.22 -3.63
CA VAL A 19 5.06 1.24 -3.71
C VAL A 19 3.84 1.78 -4.47
N PRO A 20 3.16 2.81 -3.96
CA PRO A 20 2.04 3.41 -4.69
C PRO A 20 2.50 3.72 -6.10
N LEU A 21 1.71 3.29 -7.09
CA LEU A 21 1.98 3.63 -8.49
C LEU A 21 2.25 5.13 -8.55
N PRO A 22 3.42 5.55 -9.04
CA PRO A 22 3.72 6.96 -9.15
C PRO A 22 2.63 7.61 -9.97
N LEU A 23 2.16 8.80 -9.54
CA LEU A 23 1.23 9.60 -10.33
C LEU A 23 1.81 9.74 -11.75
N THR A 24 0.98 9.55 -12.76
CA THR A 24 1.41 9.77 -14.15
C THR A 24 1.86 11.21 -14.33
N MET A 25 2.75 11.48 -15.28
CA MET A 25 3.21 12.86 -15.57
C MET A 25 2.06 13.82 -15.84
N GLY A 26 0.96 13.35 -16.43
CA GLY A 26 -0.25 14.14 -16.62
C GLY A 26 -0.93 14.51 -15.32
N GLU A 27 -1.06 13.57 -14.41
CA GLU A 27 -1.66 13.78 -13.09
C GLU A 27 -0.82 14.71 -12.22
N GLN A 28 0.51 14.57 -12.25
CA GLN A 28 1.42 15.50 -11.57
C GLN A 28 1.21 16.94 -12.07
N ARG A 29 1.07 17.14 -13.39
CA ARG A 29 0.80 18.47 -13.98
C ARG A 29 -0.55 19.02 -13.52
N ILE A 30 -1.59 18.19 -13.41
CA ILE A 30 -2.91 18.62 -12.92
C ILE A 30 -2.82 19.07 -11.46
N TRP A 31 -2.10 18.33 -10.61
CA TRP A 31 -1.92 18.67 -9.20
C TRP A 31 -1.11 19.95 -9.01
N VAL A 32 0.01 20.09 -9.72
CA VAL A 32 0.79 21.32 -9.72
C VAL A 32 -0.06 22.52 -10.16
N ARG A 33 -0.88 22.35 -11.22
CA ARG A 33 -1.77 23.40 -11.69
C ARG A 33 -2.82 23.77 -10.65
N ARG A 34 -3.45 22.80 -9.98
CA ARG A 34 -4.38 23.00 -8.87
C ARG A 34 -3.70 23.67 -7.68
N PHE A 35 -2.50 23.28 -7.31
CA PHE A 35 -1.73 23.90 -6.25
C PHE A 35 -1.42 25.38 -6.58
N LEU A 36 -0.97 25.68 -7.79
CA LEU A 36 -0.73 27.05 -8.23
C LEU A 36 -2.01 27.89 -8.26
N GLN A 37 -3.14 27.32 -8.68
CA GLN A 37 -4.44 27.98 -8.59
C GLN A 37 -4.84 28.26 -7.13
N TRP A 38 -4.65 27.29 -6.23
CA TRP A 38 -4.90 27.46 -4.80
C TRP A 38 -4.03 28.55 -4.19
N ARG A 39 -2.76 28.59 -4.53
CA ARG A 39 -1.83 29.63 -4.09
C ARG A 39 -2.28 31.04 -4.49
N HIS A 40 -2.97 31.17 -5.62
CA HIS A 40 -3.50 32.46 -6.08
C HIS A 40 -4.93 32.72 -5.57
N ILE A 41 -5.70 31.72 -5.24
CA ILE A 41 -7.09 31.82 -4.79
C ILE A 41 -7.18 31.94 -3.27
N ALA A 42 -6.36 31.24 -2.53
CA ALA A 42 -6.38 31.27 -1.06
C ALA A 42 -6.26 32.70 -0.47
N PRO A 43 -5.36 33.57 -0.95
CA PRO A 43 -5.32 34.95 -0.51
C PRO A 43 -6.52 35.81 -0.95
N ARG A 44 -7.20 35.43 -2.06
CA ARG A 44 -8.35 36.15 -2.61
C ARG A 44 -9.69 35.77 -1.97
N LEU A 45 -9.79 34.52 -1.48
CA LEU A 45 -10.98 34.01 -0.80
C LEU A 45 -11.15 34.57 0.62
N ASN A 46 -10.08 35.08 1.19
CA ASN A 46 -10.11 35.67 2.53
C ASN A 46 -9.12 36.84 2.61
N PRO A 47 -9.47 38.06 2.10
CA PRO A 47 -8.62 39.24 2.19
C PRO A 47 -8.32 39.64 3.65
N ASP A 48 -9.13 39.22 4.62
CA ASP A 48 -8.89 39.35 6.07
C ASP A 48 -7.87 38.33 6.61
N LEU A 49 -7.39 37.37 5.77
CA LEU A 49 -6.23 36.55 6.07
C LEU A 49 -4.88 37.29 5.91
N SER A 50 -4.93 38.60 5.62
CA SER A 50 -3.83 39.48 6.01
C SER A 50 -3.79 39.46 7.55
N LEU A 51 -3.22 38.42 8.07
CA LEU A 51 -2.95 38.24 9.48
C LEU A 51 -2.18 39.47 9.92
N GLU A 52 -2.89 40.42 10.59
CA GLU A 52 -2.23 41.09 11.67
C GLU A 52 -1.54 40.00 12.43
N ARG A 53 -0.22 39.89 12.26
CA ARG A 53 0.58 38.90 12.97
C ARG A 53 0.38 39.19 14.44
N PRO A 54 -0.34 38.35 15.19
CA PRO A 54 -0.18 38.44 16.62
C PRO A 54 1.31 38.25 16.85
N GLU A 55 1.97 39.19 17.45
CA GLU A 55 3.31 38.96 17.97
C GLU A 55 3.22 37.62 18.69
N PRO A 56 4.15 36.67 18.43
CA PRO A 56 4.06 35.34 18.98
C PRO A 56 3.94 35.51 20.49
N ASP A 57 2.76 35.18 21.02
CA ASP A 57 2.50 35.26 22.45
C ASP A 57 3.48 34.33 23.16
N GLN A 58 4.60 34.89 23.62
CA GLN A 58 5.64 34.14 24.31
C GLN A 58 5.16 33.55 25.64
N THR A 59 4.03 34.04 26.17
CA THR A 59 3.44 33.53 27.40
C THR A 59 2.73 32.19 27.21
N GLY A 60 2.24 31.88 26.00
CA GLY A 60 1.60 30.61 25.69
C GLY A 60 0.22 30.42 26.30
N ALA A 61 -0.41 31.47 26.83
CA ALA A 61 -1.72 31.38 27.49
C ALA A 61 -2.84 31.01 26.50
N HIS A 62 -2.74 31.42 25.24
CA HIS A 62 -3.74 31.19 24.20
C HIS A 62 -3.38 30.07 23.17
N TRP A 63 -2.29 29.36 23.42
CA TRP A 63 -1.85 28.31 22.49
C TRP A 63 -2.86 27.18 22.33
N HIS A 64 -2.96 26.62 21.15
CA HIS A 64 -3.74 25.44 20.88
C HIS A 64 -3.32 24.25 21.77
N ALA A 65 -4.26 23.36 22.08
CA ALA A 65 -4.02 22.20 22.96
C ALA A 65 -2.84 21.32 22.51
N CYS A 66 -2.67 21.13 21.19
CA CYS A 66 -1.54 20.40 20.61
C CYS A 66 -0.21 21.10 20.90
N THR A 67 -0.14 22.43 20.72
CA THR A 67 1.06 23.24 21.00
C THR A 67 1.45 23.17 22.46
N ARG A 68 0.48 23.25 23.38
CA ARG A 68 0.72 23.11 24.83
C ARG A 68 1.26 21.73 25.20
N LYS A 69 0.68 20.64 24.63
CA LYS A 69 1.19 19.28 24.83
C LYS A 69 2.60 19.12 24.27
N THR A 70 2.89 19.69 23.10
CA THR A 70 4.21 19.67 22.48
C THR A 70 5.24 20.40 23.34
N LYS A 71 4.88 21.55 23.92
CA LYS A 71 5.71 22.29 24.91
C LYS A 71 6.06 21.42 26.10
N SER A 72 5.06 20.77 26.68
CA SER A 72 5.27 19.90 27.87
C SER A 72 6.17 18.70 27.51
N ALA A 73 5.99 18.10 26.32
CA ALA A 73 6.84 17.01 25.89
C ALA A 73 8.29 17.45 25.64
N LEU A 74 8.52 18.63 25.06
CA LEU A 74 9.86 19.18 24.87
C LEU A 74 10.54 19.53 26.20
N ALA A 75 9.78 20.03 27.19
CA ALA A 75 10.32 20.33 28.52
C ALA A 75 10.80 19.08 29.29
N GLN A 76 10.24 17.90 28.95
CA GLN A 76 10.62 16.60 29.52
C GLN A 76 11.65 15.86 28.69
N ALA A 77 11.93 16.31 27.45
CA ALA A 77 12.85 15.65 26.55
C ALA A 77 14.30 15.85 26.98
N THR A 78 15.09 14.78 26.87
CA THR A 78 16.54 14.88 27.03
C THR A 78 17.18 15.24 25.67
N PRO A 79 18.15 16.17 25.64
CA PRO A 79 18.84 16.50 24.41
C PRO A 79 19.56 15.29 23.80
N ASP A 80 19.46 15.13 22.52
CA ASP A 80 20.23 14.11 21.79
C ASP A 80 21.71 14.49 21.71
N ARG A 81 22.55 13.66 21.04
CA ARG A 81 23.97 13.90 20.86
C ARG A 81 24.31 15.23 20.18
N ARG A 82 23.34 15.84 19.48
CA ARG A 82 23.46 17.13 18.80
C ARG A 82 22.93 18.29 19.62
N GLY A 83 22.42 18.01 20.82
CA GLY A 83 21.77 19.00 21.67
C GLY A 83 20.33 19.30 21.26
N ALA A 84 19.71 18.53 20.36
CA ALA A 84 18.34 18.72 19.96
C ALA A 84 17.38 18.04 20.93
N LEU A 85 16.31 18.74 21.28
CA LEU A 85 15.14 18.20 21.97
C LEU A 85 14.16 17.67 20.92
N GLN A 86 13.61 16.49 21.15
CA GLN A 86 12.60 15.89 20.29
C GLN A 86 11.31 15.65 21.06
N ALA A 87 10.22 16.27 20.61
CA ALA A 87 8.91 16.02 21.16
C ALA A 87 8.40 14.65 20.70
N GLN A 88 7.95 13.82 21.68
CA GLN A 88 7.41 12.49 21.46
C GLN A 88 6.17 12.27 22.31
N GLY A 89 5.17 11.58 21.79
CA GLY A 89 3.98 11.21 22.54
C GLY A 89 2.70 11.33 21.73
N VAL A 90 1.62 10.79 22.28
CA VAL A 90 0.29 10.84 21.64
C VAL A 90 -0.27 12.25 21.67
N GLY A 91 -0.63 12.77 20.50
CA GLY A 91 -1.17 14.13 20.36
C GLY A 91 -0.12 15.23 20.45
N VAL A 92 1.14 14.89 20.31
CA VAL A 92 2.28 15.79 20.29
C VAL A 92 2.73 15.96 18.83
N ALA A 93 2.98 17.22 18.41
CA ALA A 93 3.51 17.48 17.07
C ALA A 93 4.97 17.01 16.97
N SER A 94 5.38 16.55 15.80
CA SER A 94 6.75 16.16 15.52
C SER A 94 7.65 17.41 15.44
N VAL A 95 8.29 17.75 16.56
CA VAL A 95 9.20 18.91 16.66
C VAL A 95 10.55 18.45 17.17
N ARG A 96 11.63 18.85 16.45
CA ARG A 96 13.01 18.57 16.83
C ARG A 96 13.87 19.80 16.71
N VAL A 97 14.22 20.44 17.80
CA VAL A 97 14.90 21.74 17.84
C VAL A 97 15.85 21.83 19.05
N ALA A 98 16.79 22.78 19.01
CA ALA A 98 17.58 23.13 20.17
C ALA A 98 16.73 23.85 21.23
N PRO A 99 17.15 23.83 22.52
CA PRO A 99 16.40 24.49 23.62
C PRO A 99 16.09 25.96 23.33
N GLU A 100 17.04 26.68 22.77
CA GLU A 100 16.93 28.12 22.47
C GLU A 100 15.88 28.41 21.38
N THR A 101 15.63 27.45 20.50
CA THR A 101 14.72 27.59 19.36
C THR A 101 13.31 27.09 19.68
N VAL A 102 13.10 26.45 20.84
CA VAL A 102 11.78 25.90 21.24
C VAL A 102 10.67 26.96 21.18
N PRO A 103 10.79 28.16 21.76
CA PRO A 103 9.71 29.15 21.74
C PRO A 103 9.28 29.51 20.33
N ARG A 104 10.28 29.68 19.43
CA ARG A 104 10.05 30.03 18.02
C ARG A 104 9.34 28.89 17.29
N ALA A 105 9.79 27.64 17.46
CA ALA A 105 9.18 26.48 16.82
C ALA A 105 7.73 26.24 17.26
N LEU A 106 7.43 26.47 18.56
CA LEU A 106 6.07 26.37 19.08
C LEU A 106 5.17 27.50 18.54
N GLY A 107 5.69 28.72 18.39
CA GLY A 107 4.96 29.83 17.76
C GLY A 107 4.61 29.52 16.30
N VAL A 108 5.56 28.99 15.52
CA VAL A 108 5.31 28.53 14.14
C VAL A 108 4.25 27.43 14.09
N LEU A 109 4.31 26.45 15.00
CA LEU A 109 3.34 25.36 15.08
C LEU A 109 1.94 25.92 15.36
N ASP A 110 1.80 26.83 16.32
CA ASP A 110 0.51 27.40 16.71
C ASP A 110 -0.13 28.21 15.61
N VAL A 111 0.66 29.05 14.93
CA VAL A 111 0.20 29.82 13.75
C VAL A 111 -0.23 28.88 12.61
N LEU A 112 0.52 27.79 12.37
CA LEU A 112 0.15 26.80 11.36
C LEU A 112 -1.17 26.11 11.69
N ILE A 113 -1.36 25.69 12.94
CA ILE A 113 -2.62 25.09 13.39
C ILE A 113 -3.77 26.07 13.19
N SER A 114 -3.62 27.30 13.63
CA SER A 114 -4.63 28.35 13.48
C SER A 114 -4.95 28.64 12.00
N ALA A 115 -3.95 28.63 11.12
CA ALA A 115 -4.16 28.79 9.69
C ALA A 115 -4.98 27.64 9.09
N VAL A 116 -4.71 26.40 9.48
CA VAL A 116 -5.44 25.21 9.05
C VAL A 116 -6.88 25.22 9.59
N GLU A 117 -7.09 25.62 10.85
CA GLU A 117 -8.42 25.75 11.46
C GLU A 117 -9.27 26.85 10.79
N LYS A 118 -8.67 27.99 10.42
CA LYS A 118 -9.34 29.03 9.62
C LYS A 118 -9.79 28.54 8.26
N LEU A 119 -9.12 27.55 7.68
CA LEU A 119 -9.54 26.87 6.44
C LEU A 119 -10.65 25.83 6.67
N GLY A 120 -11.18 25.70 7.88
CA GLY A 120 -12.25 24.76 8.24
C GLY A 120 -11.77 23.35 8.51
N HIS A 121 -10.48 23.16 8.79
CA HIS A 121 -9.89 21.86 9.09
C HIS A 121 -9.45 21.78 10.56
N SER A 122 -8.97 20.61 10.99
CA SER A 122 -8.59 20.39 12.37
C SER A 122 -7.27 19.65 12.51
N ILE A 123 -6.77 19.54 13.74
CA ILE A 123 -5.62 18.69 14.07
C ILE A 123 -6.09 17.42 14.75
N ALA A 124 -5.64 16.27 14.27
CA ALA A 124 -5.92 14.98 14.89
C ALA A 124 -4.84 14.64 15.90
N MET A 125 -5.26 14.47 17.16
CA MET A 125 -4.37 14.17 18.27
C MET A 125 -4.50 12.72 18.80
N GLN A 126 -5.33 11.87 18.16
CA GLN A 126 -5.87 10.73 18.90
C GLN A 126 -5.22 9.35 18.61
N THR A 127 -4.54 9.11 17.51
CA THR A 127 -4.22 7.72 17.13
C THR A 127 -2.83 7.47 16.58
N SER A 128 -2.06 8.50 16.37
CA SER A 128 -0.69 8.40 15.85
C SER A 128 0.32 8.76 16.94
N PRO A 129 1.54 8.24 16.91
CA PRO A 129 2.61 8.69 17.78
C PRO A 129 2.91 10.20 17.64
N ALA A 130 2.46 10.85 16.55
CA ALA A 130 2.56 12.29 16.36
C ALA A 130 1.21 12.89 15.95
N ALA A 131 0.96 14.14 16.35
CA ALA A 131 -0.20 14.90 15.90
C ALA A 131 -0.12 15.16 14.37
N MET A 132 -1.27 15.05 13.69
CA MET A 132 -1.38 15.23 12.25
C MET A 132 -2.48 16.23 11.91
N LEU A 133 -2.34 16.94 10.80
CA LEU A 133 -3.42 17.76 10.28
C LEU A 133 -4.51 16.85 9.67
N ALA A 134 -5.74 16.97 10.16
CA ALA A 134 -6.91 16.27 9.65
C ALA A 134 -7.64 17.15 8.65
N ILE A 135 -7.50 16.84 7.38
CA ILE A 135 -8.00 17.66 6.26
C ILE A 135 -8.82 16.74 5.36
N HIS A 136 -10.10 17.01 5.17
CA HIS A 136 -10.99 16.22 4.31
C HIS A 136 -10.94 14.70 4.56
N GLY A 137 -10.78 14.28 5.82
CA GLY A 137 -10.67 12.86 6.18
C GLY A 137 -9.31 12.21 5.87
N ALA A 138 -8.35 12.96 5.36
CA ALA A 138 -6.96 12.55 5.25
C ALA A 138 -6.13 13.11 6.40
N PHE A 139 -5.06 12.40 6.77
CA PHE A 139 -4.13 12.82 7.81
C PHE A 139 -2.80 13.18 7.17
N VAL A 140 -2.40 14.46 7.32
CA VAL A 140 -1.15 14.99 6.79
C VAL A 140 -0.18 15.18 7.95
N PRO A 141 0.91 14.40 8.03
CA PRO A 141 1.93 14.59 9.05
C PRO A 141 2.70 15.88 8.83
N VAL A 142 2.98 16.58 9.94
CA VAL A 142 3.78 17.81 9.95
C VAL A 142 4.97 17.58 10.85
N THR A 143 6.15 17.91 10.34
CA THR A 143 7.39 17.88 11.12
C THR A 143 8.06 19.24 11.06
N ILE A 144 8.42 19.78 12.22
CA ILE A 144 9.20 21.00 12.37
C ILE A 144 10.55 20.63 12.94
N PHE A 145 11.60 20.98 12.26
CA PHE A 145 12.94 20.71 12.77
C PHE A 145 13.89 21.87 12.51
N GLU A 146 14.89 21.96 13.37
CA GLU A 146 16.00 22.91 13.22
C GLU A 146 17.12 22.26 12.44
N LYS A 147 17.73 23.05 11.54
CA LYS A 147 18.94 22.63 10.84
C LYS A 147 20.14 22.77 11.81
N PHE A 148 20.91 21.71 11.96
CA PHE A 148 22.18 21.72 12.64
C PHE A 148 23.30 21.91 11.63
N VAL A 149 24.28 22.72 11.97
CA VAL A 149 25.47 22.98 11.12
C VAL A 149 26.65 22.28 11.77
N ASN A 150 27.33 21.47 10.98
CA ASN A 150 28.57 20.85 11.40
C ASN A 150 29.65 21.92 11.43
N ASN A 151 30.05 22.31 12.62
CA ASN A 151 31.24 23.13 12.80
C ASN A 151 32.41 22.23 13.13
N ARG A 152 33.50 22.44 12.40
CA ARG A 152 34.78 21.86 12.78
C ARG A 152 35.27 22.58 14.03
N ALA A 153 35.28 21.88 15.15
CA ALA A 153 35.97 22.41 16.33
C ALA A 153 37.45 22.39 16.04
N PRO A 154 38.17 23.47 16.33
CA PRO A 154 39.62 23.42 16.27
C PRO A 154 40.10 22.29 17.19
N ALA A 155 40.98 21.42 16.67
CA ALA A 155 41.50 20.31 17.48
C ALA A 155 42.17 20.90 18.71
N ASP A 156 41.83 20.35 19.91
CA ASP A 156 42.50 20.70 21.15
C ASP A 156 44.02 20.42 20.97
N ALA A 157 44.86 21.31 21.49
CA ALA A 157 46.30 21.19 21.39
C ALA A 157 46.83 19.83 21.87
N ALA A 158 46.21 19.27 22.93
CA ALA A 158 46.53 17.94 23.45
C ALA A 158 46.14 16.82 22.48
N GLU A 159 45.00 16.96 21.79
CA GLU A 159 44.53 16.02 20.75
C GLU A 159 45.38 16.12 19.48
N MET A 160 45.75 17.31 19.08
CA MET A 160 46.65 17.55 17.98
C MET A 160 48.02 16.87 18.21
N LYS A 161 48.57 17.00 19.44
CA LYS A 161 49.79 16.34 19.84
C LYS A 161 49.71 14.81 19.83
N ARG A 162 48.59 14.24 20.28
CA ARG A 162 48.35 12.79 20.21
C ARG A 162 48.23 12.33 18.76
N ARG A 163 47.56 13.08 17.91
CA ARG A 163 47.40 12.78 16.48
C ARG A 163 48.71 12.80 15.74
N LEU A 164 49.51 13.82 15.94
CA LEU A 164 50.87 13.91 15.36
C LEU A 164 51.76 12.74 15.80
N ALA A 165 51.66 12.31 17.06
CA ALA A 165 52.39 11.14 17.54
C ALA A 165 51.89 9.83 16.92
N TYR A 166 50.60 9.74 16.55
CA TYR A 166 50.02 8.58 15.86
C TYR A 166 50.34 8.59 14.38
N GLU A 167 50.38 9.76 13.72
CA GLU A 167 50.72 9.97 12.31
C GLU A 167 52.12 9.46 11.98
N GLY A 168 53.06 9.67 12.92
CA GLY A 168 54.41 9.12 12.80
C GLY A 168 54.46 7.59 12.79
N LYS A 169 53.48 6.92 13.37
CA LYS A 169 53.37 5.45 13.40
C LYS A 169 52.60 4.86 12.22
N PHE A 170 51.60 5.56 11.68
CA PHE A 170 50.71 5.06 10.63
C PHE A 170 50.33 6.10 9.57
N PRO A 171 51.31 6.56 8.75
CA PRO A 171 51.10 7.66 7.82
C PRO A 171 50.10 7.39 6.70
N LYS A 172 49.86 6.12 6.34
CA LYS A 172 48.84 5.73 5.31
C LYS A 172 47.40 5.79 5.82
N PHE A 173 47.18 5.55 7.11
CA PHE A 173 45.86 5.55 7.70
C PHE A 173 45.36 6.98 7.96
N PHE A 174 46.26 7.91 8.25
CA PHE A 174 45.95 9.32 8.52
C PHE A 174 45.62 10.17 7.30
N ARG A 175 46.03 9.78 6.10
CA ARG A 175 45.58 10.44 4.87
C ARG A 175 44.08 10.28 4.60
N MET A 176 43.46 9.30 5.20
CA MET A 176 42.01 9.01 5.03
C MET A 176 41.15 9.58 6.16
N MET A 177 41.75 9.84 7.32
CA MET A 177 41.02 10.48 8.44
C MET A 177 41.54 11.93 8.49
N ASP A 178 40.74 12.88 8.01
CA ASP A 178 41.08 14.31 8.11
C ASP A 178 41.53 14.63 9.55
N LEU A 179 42.64 15.31 9.67
CA LEU A 179 43.29 15.79 10.91
C LEU A 179 42.43 16.82 11.65
N GLU A 180 41.14 16.68 11.61
CA GLU A 180 40.19 17.67 12.08
C GLU A 180 39.62 17.30 13.42
N GLY A 181 39.52 18.29 14.27
CA GLY A 181 38.82 18.20 15.56
C GLY A 181 37.41 17.60 15.38
N GLY A 182 36.92 16.95 16.41
CA GLY A 182 35.61 16.30 16.37
C GLY A 182 34.54 17.24 15.79
N TRP A 183 33.71 16.70 14.94
CA TRP A 183 32.56 17.43 14.42
C TRP A 183 31.63 17.78 15.58
N THR A 184 31.39 19.05 15.80
CA THR A 184 30.38 19.53 16.73
C THR A 184 29.20 20.07 15.93
N ASP A 185 28.09 19.41 16.05
CA ASP A 185 26.84 19.94 15.51
C ASP A 185 26.38 21.13 16.37
N ARG A 186 26.21 22.29 15.76
CA ARG A 186 25.66 23.48 16.43
C ARG A 186 24.27 23.80 15.86
N PRO A 187 23.31 24.18 16.71
CA PRO A 187 22.03 24.67 16.25
C PRO A 187 22.24 25.93 15.40
N SER A 188 21.54 26.01 14.28
CA SER A 188 21.66 27.15 13.35
C SER A 188 20.60 28.23 13.58
N GLY A 189 19.61 27.99 14.45
CA GLY A 189 18.41 28.80 14.60
C GLY A 189 17.47 28.76 13.40
N LYS A 190 17.78 27.98 12.33
CA LYS A 190 17.00 27.93 11.10
C LYS A 190 16.00 26.78 11.17
N LEU A 191 14.72 27.12 11.10
CA LEU A 191 13.63 26.16 11.10
C LEU A 191 13.31 25.66 9.71
N THR A 192 12.83 24.43 9.65
CA THR A 192 12.28 23.80 8.45
C THR A 192 10.98 23.10 8.81
N ILE A 193 9.94 23.31 8.00
CA ILE A 193 8.68 22.58 8.08
C ILE A 193 8.67 21.56 6.94
N ILE A 194 8.30 20.31 7.25
CA ILE A 194 8.03 19.26 6.26
C ILE A 194 6.59 18.79 6.43
N LEU A 195 5.87 18.73 5.31
CA LEU A 195 4.59 18.09 5.18
C LEU A 195 4.79 16.73 4.53
N SER A 196 4.25 15.67 5.16
CA SER A 196 4.22 14.31 4.61
C SER A 196 5.59 13.62 4.49
N ASP A 197 5.64 12.35 4.84
CA ASP A 197 6.81 11.49 4.64
C ASP A 197 6.91 10.94 3.21
N GLY A 198 5.93 11.23 2.36
CA GLY A 198 5.81 10.69 1.00
C GLY A 198 6.05 11.74 -0.07
N ASN A 199 6.88 11.39 -1.05
CA ASN A 199 7.04 12.13 -2.28
C ASN A 199 5.71 12.14 -3.07
N LEU A 200 4.79 13.04 -2.71
CA LEU A 200 3.68 13.40 -3.58
C LEU A 200 4.26 14.28 -4.69
N HIS A 201 4.78 13.62 -5.73
CA HIS A 201 5.52 14.24 -6.81
C HIS A 201 4.81 15.48 -7.35
N GLY A 202 5.51 16.61 -7.33
CA GLY A 202 5.05 17.88 -7.84
C GLY A 202 4.38 18.81 -6.83
N LEU A 203 4.13 18.37 -5.60
CA LEU A 203 3.67 19.26 -4.53
C LEU A 203 4.85 19.68 -3.65
N PRO A 204 4.96 20.97 -3.27
CA PRO A 204 5.97 21.40 -2.32
C PRO A 204 5.67 20.74 -0.96
N SER A 205 6.71 20.14 -0.37
CA SER A 205 6.61 19.45 0.91
C SER A 205 7.57 20.00 1.96
N ARG A 206 8.40 20.96 1.58
CA ARG A 206 9.44 21.49 2.47
C ARG A 206 9.56 22.99 2.38
N TRP A 207 9.52 23.67 3.53
CA TRP A 207 9.75 25.09 3.69
C TRP A 207 10.84 25.31 4.73
N ALA A 208 11.87 26.04 4.40
CA ALA A 208 12.99 26.32 5.27
C ALA A 208 13.22 27.83 5.38
N ASP A 209 13.77 28.25 6.49
CA ASP A 209 14.26 29.63 6.64
C ASP A 209 15.25 29.98 5.55
N GLY A 210 14.94 31.03 4.80
CA GLY A 210 15.83 31.70 3.86
C GLY A 210 16.57 32.83 4.52
N VAL A 211 17.43 33.50 3.75
CA VAL A 211 18.16 34.70 4.23
C VAL A 211 17.22 35.87 4.48
N SER A 212 16.20 36.03 3.61
CA SER A 212 15.25 37.16 3.64
C SER A 212 13.81 36.75 3.98
N HIS A 213 13.54 35.46 4.06
CA HIS A 213 12.18 34.95 4.27
C HIS A 213 12.19 33.90 5.41
N PRO A 214 11.82 34.28 6.63
CA PRO A 214 11.64 33.34 7.69
C PRO A 214 10.41 32.43 7.42
N VAL A 215 10.42 31.22 7.97
CA VAL A 215 9.38 30.22 7.72
C VAL A 215 8.00 30.70 8.18
N GLU A 216 7.94 31.59 9.18
CA GLU A 216 6.73 32.23 9.69
C GLU A 216 5.98 33.01 8.60
N SER A 217 6.71 33.63 7.68
CA SER A 217 6.09 34.40 6.57
C SER A 217 5.44 33.51 5.52
N ARG A 218 5.66 32.21 5.60
CA ARG A 218 5.20 31.21 4.60
C ARG A 218 4.19 30.23 5.17
N VAL A 219 3.70 30.43 6.40
CA VAL A 219 2.78 29.49 7.05
C VAL A 219 1.48 29.31 6.26
N ASP A 220 0.96 30.37 5.61
CA ASP A 220 -0.22 30.28 4.75
C ASP A 220 0.03 29.40 3.53
N GLU A 221 1.22 29.50 2.95
CA GLU A 221 1.65 28.62 1.85
C GLU A 221 1.71 27.16 2.32
N VAL A 222 2.23 26.92 3.54
CA VAL A 222 2.28 25.58 4.15
C VAL A 222 0.88 25.03 4.38
N ALA A 223 -0.04 25.85 4.93
CA ALA A 223 -1.42 25.43 5.16
C ALA A 223 -2.16 25.08 3.86
N ALA A 224 -2.01 25.93 2.82
CA ALA A 224 -2.58 25.66 1.49
C ALA A 224 -1.99 24.37 0.86
N ALA A 225 -0.68 24.15 1.01
CA ALA A 225 -0.04 22.95 0.56
C ALA A 225 -0.54 21.70 1.32
N ALA A 226 -0.78 21.81 2.63
CA ALA A 226 -1.33 20.71 3.43
C ALA A 226 -2.71 20.27 2.90
N VAL A 227 -3.56 21.20 2.48
CA VAL A 227 -4.86 20.89 1.84
C VAL A 227 -4.64 20.15 0.52
N ALA A 228 -3.73 20.61 -0.34
CA ALA A 228 -3.41 19.94 -1.60
C ALA A 228 -2.85 18.53 -1.38
N HIS A 229 -1.98 18.34 -0.37
CA HIS A 229 -1.48 17.03 0.03
C HIS A 229 -2.61 16.09 0.48
N ALA A 230 -3.55 16.59 1.30
CA ALA A 230 -4.70 15.80 1.75
C ALA A 230 -5.56 15.33 0.58
N GLN A 231 -5.88 16.20 -0.37
CA GLN A 231 -6.63 15.86 -1.56
C GLN A 231 -5.91 14.80 -2.43
N ALA A 232 -4.58 14.93 -2.58
CA ALA A 232 -3.78 13.95 -3.30
C ALA A 232 -3.78 12.58 -2.61
N LEU A 233 -3.62 12.55 -1.29
CA LEU A 233 -3.70 11.32 -0.49
C LEU A 233 -5.06 10.64 -0.60
N GLN A 234 -6.15 11.43 -0.59
CA GLN A 234 -7.50 10.91 -0.76
C GLN A 234 -7.68 10.27 -2.14
N SER A 235 -7.30 10.96 -3.22
CA SER A 235 -7.37 10.40 -4.59
C SER A 235 -6.55 9.12 -4.75
N ILE A 236 -5.36 9.04 -4.15
CA ILE A 236 -4.55 7.82 -4.16
C ILE A 236 -5.27 6.69 -3.41
N ARG A 237 -5.92 7.00 -2.29
CA ARG A 237 -6.68 6.01 -1.51
C ARG A 237 -7.87 5.47 -2.31
N GLU A 238 -8.63 6.34 -2.93
CA GLU A 238 -9.80 5.99 -3.77
C GLU A 238 -9.37 5.05 -4.91
N ARG A 239 -8.35 5.40 -5.67
CA ARG A 239 -7.81 4.54 -6.74
C ARG A 239 -7.33 3.18 -6.25
N ARG A 240 -6.72 3.12 -5.06
CA ARG A 240 -6.33 1.82 -4.47
C ARG A 240 -7.53 0.96 -4.13
N ILE A 241 -8.61 1.57 -3.65
CA ILE A 241 -9.86 0.86 -3.36
C ILE A 241 -10.46 0.33 -4.66
N GLU A 242 -10.56 1.15 -5.71
CA GLU A 242 -11.06 0.78 -7.02
C GLU A 242 -10.22 -0.33 -7.68
N ALA A 243 -8.89 -0.20 -7.66
CA ALA A 243 -7.99 -1.21 -8.20
C ALA A 243 -8.15 -2.56 -7.49
N ARG A 244 -8.26 -2.57 -6.16
CA ARG A 244 -8.50 -3.79 -5.39
C ARG A 244 -9.88 -4.38 -5.67
N ALA A 245 -10.89 -3.55 -5.87
CA ALA A 245 -12.23 -4.01 -6.24
C ALA A 245 -12.24 -4.64 -7.64
N ALA A 246 -11.52 -4.05 -8.60
CA ALA A 246 -11.35 -4.61 -9.94
C ALA A 246 -10.62 -5.97 -9.91
N GLU A 247 -9.51 -6.06 -9.18
CA GLU A 247 -8.73 -7.30 -9.01
C GLU A 247 -9.59 -8.43 -8.38
N ARG A 248 -10.42 -8.09 -7.38
CA ARG A 248 -11.35 -9.07 -6.78
C ARG A 248 -12.37 -9.57 -7.79
N ARG A 249 -13.00 -8.66 -8.58
CA ARG A 249 -13.98 -9.05 -9.59
C ARG A 249 -13.37 -9.97 -10.64
N GLU A 250 -12.15 -9.64 -11.11
CA GLU A 250 -11.42 -10.48 -12.06
C GLU A 250 -11.12 -11.87 -11.47
N THR A 251 -10.64 -11.92 -10.23
CA THR A 251 -10.38 -13.20 -9.55
C THR A 251 -11.65 -14.03 -9.38
N GLU A 252 -12.77 -13.40 -9.00
CA GLU A 252 -14.07 -14.08 -8.89
C GLU A 252 -14.56 -14.60 -10.23
N GLN A 253 -14.40 -13.84 -11.32
CA GLN A 253 -14.75 -14.29 -12.66
C GLN A 253 -13.92 -15.49 -13.10
N GLN A 254 -12.59 -15.45 -12.87
CA GLN A 254 -11.70 -16.56 -13.18
C GLN A 254 -12.05 -17.82 -12.39
N LEU A 255 -12.40 -17.70 -11.11
CA LEU A 255 -12.84 -18.83 -10.30
C LEU A 255 -14.15 -19.43 -10.84
N ARG A 256 -15.15 -18.59 -11.12
CA ARG A 256 -16.42 -19.06 -11.72
C ARG A 256 -16.21 -19.78 -13.06
N GLN A 257 -15.34 -19.24 -13.91
CA GLN A 257 -15.03 -19.90 -15.19
C GLN A 257 -14.39 -21.27 -14.98
N ARG A 258 -13.44 -21.38 -14.04
CA ARG A 258 -12.81 -22.67 -13.69
C ARG A 258 -13.81 -23.67 -13.11
N ASP A 259 -14.72 -23.22 -12.25
CA ASP A 259 -15.76 -24.06 -11.68
C ASP A 259 -16.70 -24.59 -12.77
N ILE A 260 -17.14 -23.75 -13.71
CA ILE A 260 -17.95 -24.13 -14.87
C ILE A 260 -17.21 -25.14 -15.74
N GLU A 261 -15.94 -24.88 -16.03
CA GLU A 261 -15.11 -25.77 -16.85
C GLU A 261 -14.90 -27.13 -16.16
N THR A 262 -14.66 -27.12 -14.84
CA THR A 262 -14.49 -28.35 -14.05
C THR A 262 -15.77 -29.17 -14.02
N ASP A 263 -16.93 -28.54 -13.83
CA ASP A 263 -18.23 -29.19 -13.86
C ASP A 263 -18.53 -29.79 -15.24
N LEU A 264 -18.26 -29.03 -16.30
CA LEU A 264 -18.42 -29.51 -17.67
C LEU A 264 -17.53 -30.71 -17.97
N GLN A 265 -16.27 -30.68 -17.55
CA GLN A 265 -15.37 -31.82 -17.69
C GLN A 265 -15.86 -33.03 -16.88
N GLY A 266 -16.36 -32.81 -15.66
CA GLY A 266 -16.98 -33.86 -14.85
C GLY A 266 -18.13 -34.54 -15.57
N ARG A 267 -19.05 -33.75 -16.17
CA ARG A 267 -20.21 -34.28 -16.93
C ARG A 267 -19.77 -35.02 -18.21
N ARG A 268 -18.76 -34.54 -18.94
CA ARG A 268 -18.19 -35.25 -20.10
C ARG A 268 -17.59 -36.58 -19.72
N VAL A 269 -16.83 -36.63 -18.63
CA VAL A 269 -16.25 -37.90 -18.13
C VAL A 269 -17.35 -38.86 -17.67
N ALA A 270 -18.40 -38.40 -16.99
CA ALA A 270 -19.52 -39.21 -16.56
C ALA A 270 -20.27 -39.81 -17.77
N PHE A 271 -20.54 -39.01 -18.79
CA PHE A 271 -21.12 -39.47 -20.06
C PHE A 271 -20.28 -40.57 -20.68
N PHE A 272 -18.98 -40.35 -20.83
CA PHE A 272 -18.07 -41.34 -21.44
C PHE A 272 -18.02 -42.65 -20.64
N LYS A 273 -17.96 -42.56 -19.31
CA LYS A 273 -17.96 -43.76 -18.45
C LYS A 273 -19.26 -44.58 -18.57
N ARG A 274 -20.43 -43.89 -18.65
CA ARG A 274 -21.72 -44.56 -18.84
C ARG A 274 -21.76 -45.29 -20.19
N TYR A 275 -21.32 -44.64 -21.25
CA TYR A 275 -21.26 -45.23 -22.60
C TYR A 275 -20.29 -46.42 -22.64
N ALA A 276 -19.09 -46.30 -22.06
CA ALA A 276 -18.14 -47.41 -21.99
C ALA A 276 -18.70 -48.62 -21.20
N ALA A 277 -19.40 -48.36 -20.09
CA ALA A 277 -20.04 -49.40 -19.31
C ALA A 277 -21.08 -50.19 -20.11
N MET A 278 -21.94 -49.50 -20.88
CA MET A 278 -22.96 -50.13 -21.74
C MET A 278 -22.30 -51.00 -22.84
N LEU A 279 -21.21 -50.53 -23.45
CA LEU A 279 -20.46 -51.32 -24.43
C LEU A 279 -19.85 -52.58 -23.81
N GLU A 280 -19.22 -52.48 -22.64
CA GLU A 280 -18.66 -53.60 -21.95
C GLU A 280 -19.72 -54.62 -21.53
N GLU A 281 -20.89 -54.15 -21.05
CA GLU A 281 -22.01 -54.95 -20.67
C GLU A 281 -22.54 -55.76 -21.89
N SER A 282 -22.77 -55.10 -23.05
CA SER A 282 -23.14 -55.72 -24.27
C SER A 282 -22.19 -56.84 -24.72
N ALA A 283 -20.88 -56.54 -24.72
CA ALA A 283 -19.84 -57.49 -25.08
C ALA A 283 -19.77 -58.71 -24.09
N ARG A 284 -20.07 -58.44 -22.80
CA ARG A 284 -20.09 -59.50 -21.79
C ARG A 284 -21.28 -60.44 -22.03
N PHE A 285 -22.48 -59.90 -22.28
CA PHE A 285 -23.64 -60.69 -22.55
C PHE A 285 -23.52 -61.51 -23.84
N ASP A 286 -22.96 -60.98 -24.91
CA ASP A 286 -22.64 -61.71 -26.12
C ASP A 286 -21.81 -62.99 -25.85
N ARG A 287 -20.75 -62.82 -25.05
CA ARG A 287 -19.92 -63.98 -24.70
C ARG A 287 -20.71 -65.05 -23.89
N VAL A 288 -21.57 -64.63 -23.00
CA VAL A 288 -22.43 -65.54 -22.24
C VAL A 288 -23.39 -66.27 -23.18
N LEU A 289 -24.05 -65.57 -24.08
CA LEU A 289 -24.96 -66.18 -25.06
C LEU A 289 -24.25 -67.16 -25.98
N GLN A 290 -23.07 -66.77 -26.47
CA GLN A 290 -22.26 -67.66 -27.30
C GLN A 290 -21.87 -68.92 -26.54
N HIS A 291 -21.44 -68.83 -25.30
CA HIS A 291 -21.08 -69.98 -24.47
C HIS A 291 -22.28 -70.91 -24.22
N ILE A 292 -23.48 -70.37 -23.95
CA ILE A 292 -24.70 -71.16 -23.76
C ILE A 292 -25.06 -71.92 -25.05
N ARG A 293 -24.91 -71.28 -26.19
CA ARG A 293 -25.19 -71.95 -27.52
C ARG A 293 -24.18 -73.05 -27.85
N GLU A 294 -22.93 -72.87 -27.50
CA GLU A 294 -21.87 -73.83 -27.76
C GLU A 294 -21.91 -75.04 -26.80
N THR A 295 -22.49 -74.90 -25.61
CA THR A 295 -22.55 -75.96 -24.59
C THR A 295 -23.87 -76.66 -24.50
N ASN A 296 -24.90 -76.24 -25.24
CA ASN A 296 -26.25 -76.78 -25.15
C ASN A 296 -26.82 -77.14 -26.53
N ASP A 297 -26.56 -78.38 -26.97
CA ASP A 297 -27.00 -78.91 -28.27
C ASP A 297 -28.50 -79.07 -28.36
N TYR A 298 -29.23 -79.25 -27.22
CA TYR A 298 -30.67 -79.49 -27.16
C TYR A 298 -31.36 -78.58 -26.12
N PRO A 299 -31.59 -77.30 -26.42
CA PRO A 299 -32.18 -76.38 -25.47
C PRO A 299 -33.61 -76.69 -25.16
N SER A 300 -34.00 -76.61 -23.87
CA SER A 300 -35.37 -76.65 -23.44
C SER A 300 -36.20 -75.45 -23.95
N ILE A 301 -37.53 -75.54 -23.90
CA ILE A 301 -38.43 -74.43 -24.32
C ILE A 301 -38.10 -73.15 -23.50
N ASN A 302 -37.90 -73.27 -22.20
CA ASN A 302 -37.54 -72.14 -21.32
C ASN A 302 -36.19 -71.53 -21.69
N MET A 303 -35.23 -72.36 -22.14
CA MET A 303 -33.95 -71.88 -22.60
C MET A 303 -34.05 -71.11 -23.91
N LEU A 304 -34.91 -71.55 -24.84
CA LEU A 304 -35.19 -70.85 -26.09
C LEU A 304 -35.85 -69.45 -25.83
N GLU A 305 -36.77 -69.41 -24.87
CA GLU A 305 -37.36 -68.11 -24.47
C GLU A 305 -36.34 -67.16 -23.85
N PHE A 306 -35.50 -67.70 -22.95
CA PHE A 306 -34.39 -66.92 -22.38
C PHE A 306 -33.43 -66.41 -23.44
N LEU A 307 -33.03 -67.23 -24.39
CA LEU A 307 -32.13 -66.82 -25.48
C LEU A 307 -32.76 -65.72 -26.32
N LYS A 308 -34.05 -65.82 -26.70
CA LYS A 308 -34.74 -64.72 -27.43
C LYS A 308 -34.80 -63.43 -26.66
N TRP A 309 -35.13 -63.49 -25.35
CA TRP A 309 -35.11 -62.30 -24.50
C TRP A 309 -33.74 -61.68 -24.42
N ALA A 310 -32.69 -62.46 -24.17
CA ALA A 310 -31.34 -61.98 -24.02
C ALA A 310 -30.80 -61.40 -25.33
N GLU A 311 -31.12 -61.94 -26.51
CA GLU A 311 -30.82 -61.37 -27.81
C GLU A 311 -31.46 -59.99 -28.03
N ALA A 312 -32.76 -59.87 -27.69
CA ALA A 312 -33.48 -58.63 -27.76
C ALA A 312 -32.86 -57.58 -26.84
N TYR A 313 -32.47 -57.93 -25.62
CA TYR A 313 -31.82 -57.08 -24.66
C TYR A 313 -30.45 -56.55 -25.14
N ILE A 314 -29.63 -57.45 -25.69
CA ILE A 314 -28.33 -57.08 -26.25
C ILE A 314 -28.50 -56.20 -27.48
N SER A 315 -29.51 -56.51 -28.31
CA SER A 315 -29.79 -55.63 -29.48
C SER A 315 -30.21 -54.22 -29.06
N ASP A 316 -31.02 -54.08 -28.01
CA ASP A 316 -31.38 -52.77 -27.48
C ASP A 316 -30.15 -52.03 -26.93
N LEU A 317 -29.31 -52.73 -26.15
CA LEU A 317 -28.03 -52.12 -25.66
C LEU A 317 -27.15 -51.65 -26.82
N ARG A 318 -27.01 -52.46 -27.87
CA ARG A 318 -26.23 -52.10 -29.06
C ARG A 318 -26.82 -50.91 -29.80
N GLN A 319 -28.11 -50.84 -29.89
CA GLN A 319 -28.79 -49.71 -30.54
C GLN A 319 -28.52 -48.43 -29.74
N ARG A 320 -28.64 -48.46 -28.41
CA ARG A 320 -28.32 -47.32 -27.54
C ARG A 320 -26.83 -46.91 -27.62
N CYS A 321 -25.94 -47.84 -27.87
CA CYS A 321 -24.53 -47.60 -28.03
C CYS A 321 -24.12 -47.31 -29.51
N SER A 322 -25.07 -47.24 -30.44
CA SER A 322 -24.78 -46.93 -31.79
C SER A 322 -24.32 -45.46 -32.00
N ALA A 323 -23.48 -45.22 -32.96
CA ALA A 323 -22.99 -43.87 -33.21
C ALA A 323 -24.12 -42.83 -33.40
N PRO A 324 -25.20 -43.12 -34.13
CA PRO A 324 -26.32 -42.19 -34.23
C PRO A 324 -26.98 -41.86 -32.86
N ALA A 325 -27.27 -42.89 -32.05
CA ALA A 325 -27.89 -42.68 -30.76
C ALA A 325 -27.02 -41.89 -29.80
N VAL A 326 -25.70 -42.08 -29.87
CA VAL A 326 -24.72 -41.26 -29.09
C VAL A 326 -24.67 -39.82 -29.60
N ASP A 327 -24.74 -39.62 -30.91
CA ASP A 327 -24.73 -38.30 -31.56
C ASP A 327 -25.99 -37.49 -31.14
N ASP A 328 -27.17 -38.14 -31.19
CA ASP A 328 -28.42 -37.53 -30.73
C ASP A 328 -28.35 -37.13 -29.24
N GLU A 329 -27.86 -38.01 -28.37
CA GLU A 329 -27.71 -37.70 -26.93
C GLU A 329 -26.66 -36.61 -26.65
N LEU A 330 -25.59 -36.55 -27.47
CA LEU A 330 -24.60 -35.49 -27.39
C LEU A 330 -25.19 -34.13 -27.79
N ALA A 331 -26.03 -34.12 -28.85
CA ALA A 331 -26.73 -32.91 -29.28
C ALA A 331 -27.70 -32.39 -28.20
N GLU A 332 -28.46 -33.29 -27.57
CA GLU A 332 -29.40 -32.91 -26.49
C GLU A 332 -28.69 -32.46 -25.22
N SER A 333 -27.52 -33.02 -24.93
CA SER A 333 -26.81 -32.78 -23.63
C SER A 333 -26.08 -31.44 -23.55
N GLU A 334 -25.92 -30.69 -24.65
CA GLU A 334 -25.14 -29.44 -24.78
C GLU A 334 -23.69 -29.55 -24.24
N LEU A 335 -23.19 -30.78 -23.98
CA LEU A 335 -21.87 -31.00 -23.40
C LEU A 335 -20.71 -30.55 -24.32
N TRP A 336 -20.98 -30.45 -25.61
CA TRP A 336 -20.02 -30.03 -26.65
C TRP A 336 -20.52 -28.83 -27.47
N SER A 337 -21.63 -28.22 -27.11
CA SER A 337 -21.97 -26.93 -27.68
C SER A 337 -20.79 -25.97 -27.40
N LEU A 338 -20.09 -25.56 -28.42
CA LEU A 338 -19.20 -24.44 -28.35
C LEU A 338 -20.10 -23.29 -27.92
N ALA A 339 -19.92 -22.85 -26.66
CA ALA A 339 -20.47 -21.57 -26.25
C ALA A 339 -19.89 -20.57 -27.25
N THR A 340 -20.70 -20.18 -28.22
CA THR A 340 -20.43 -18.99 -29.02
C THR A 340 -20.39 -17.88 -27.96
N THR A 341 -19.18 -17.59 -27.47
CA THR A 341 -18.90 -16.37 -26.74
C THR A 341 -19.20 -15.27 -27.74
N ASP A 342 -20.44 -14.79 -27.71
CA ASP A 342 -20.80 -13.51 -28.29
C ASP A 342 -19.87 -12.47 -27.63
N THR A 343 -18.76 -12.21 -28.31
CA THR A 343 -17.93 -11.04 -28.11
C THR A 343 -18.68 -9.90 -28.78
N GLU A 344 -19.61 -9.26 -28.03
CA GLU A 344 -20.03 -7.89 -28.30
C GLU A 344 -19.17 -6.88 -27.51
#